data_15a2712681576004020d309390887551
#
_entry.id   15a2712681576004020d309390887551
#
_cell.length_a   1.000
_cell.length_b   1.000
_cell.length_c   1.000
_cell.angle_alpha   90.00
_cell.angle_beta   90.00
_cell.angle_gamma   90.00
#
_symmetry.space_group_name_H-M   'P 1'
#
loop_
_entity.id
_entity.type
_entity.pdbx_description
1 polymer ?
#
loop_
_entity_poly.entity_id
_entity_poly.type
_entity_poly.pdbx_seq_one_letter_code
_entity_poly.pdbx_strand_id
1 'polypeptide(L)'
;MLTIDYNSYRTTTPYGKRVRFLVLHYTALDFAASVKALTTGAASAHYLIPAPHDPSYKAAGFKGQRIFNLVAEEDRAWHAGVSGWARRDNLNDTSIGIEIVNLARDDDGVFTFPDYERSQINALKQLAKNILQRYPDMTPKNVVGHSDIAVGRKSDPGPKLPWKELYEAGIGAWYDDATRDRYREGFERDG
;
A
#
# COMPACT_ATOMS: atom_id res chain seq x y z
N MET A 1 39.24 -13.54 20.60
CA MET A 1 37.89 -13.04 20.28
C MET A 1 37.96 -12.43 18.89
N LEU A 2 37.04 -12.77 17.97
CA LEU A 2 37.00 -12.20 16.63
C LEU A 2 36.38 -10.80 16.73
N THR A 3 37.04 -9.79 16.16
CA THR A 3 36.52 -8.43 16.06
C THR A 3 36.03 -8.16 14.63
N ILE A 4 34.79 -7.68 14.47
CA ILE A 4 34.25 -7.25 13.19
C ILE A 4 34.24 -5.74 13.18
N ASP A 5 34.95 -5.14 12.24
CA ASP A 5 35.01 -3.69 12.05
C ASP A 5 33.98 -3.27 10.98
N TYR A 6 32.97 -2.51 11.40
CA TYR A 6 31.89 -2.04 10.54
C TYR A 6 32.10 -0.59 10.03
N ASN A 7 33.16 0.08 10.47
CA ASN A 7 33.30 1.54 10.31
C ASN A 7 34.50 1.97 9.48
N SER A 8 35.63 1.27 9.59
CA SER A 8 36.89 1.72 8.97
C SER A 8 36.86 1.70 7.44
N TYR A 9 36.11 0.75 6.84
CA TYR A 9 36.03 0.63 5.39
C TYR A 9 34.58 0.33 4.98
N ARG A 10 33.91 1.30 4.36
CA ARG A 10 32.57 1.19 3.83
C ARG A 10 32.53 1.66 2.38
N THR A 11 31.79 0.94 1.52
CA THR A 11 31.54 1.45 0.18
C THR A 11 30.64 2.69 0.22
N THR A 12 30.91 3.66 -0.62
CA THR A 12 30.04 4.82 -0.86
C THR A 12 28.96 4.54 -1.92
N THR A 13 29.10 3.41 -2.63
CA THR A 13 28.22 3.01 -3.74
C THR A 13 27.64 1.61 -3.52
N PRO A 14 26.80 1.39 -2.47
CA PRO A 14 26.15 0.10 -2.28
C PRO A 14 25.16 -0.16 -3.41
N TYR A 15 24.93 -1.42 -3.76
CA TYR A 15 23.93 -1.82 -4.77
C TYR A 15 22.49 -1.71 -4.22
N GLY A 16 22.10 -0.48 -3.91
CA GLY A 16 20.73 -0.11 -3.59
C GLY A 16 20.13 -0.73 -2.31
N LYS A 17 19.12 -0.09 -1.80
CA LYS A 17 18.27 -0.60 -0.70
C LYS A 17 17.18 -1.51 -1.27
N ARG A 18 16.68 -2.45 -0.44
CA ARG A 18 15.57 -3.34 -0.81
C ARG A 18 14.30 -2.53 -1.11
N VAL A 19 13.90 -1.65 -0.23
CA VAL A 19 12.65 -0.92 -0.30
C VAL A 19 12.75 0.22 -1.32
N ARG A 20 11.87 0.15 -2.34
CA ARG A 20 11.78 1.11 -3.44
C ARG A 20 10.35 1.52 -3.76
N PHE A 21 9.36 0.75 -3.29
CA PHE A 21 7.93 0.97 -3.58
C PHE A 21 7.11 0.88 -2.32
N LEU A 22 6.01 1.62 -2.30
CA LEU A 22 4.95 1.51 -1.33
C LEU A 22 3.69 1.06 -2.06
N VAL A 23 3.15 -0.09 -1.68
CA VAL A 23 1.96 -0.67 -2.31
C VAL A 23 0.79 -0.61 -1.34
N LEU A 24 -0.31 -0.02 -1.80
CA LEU A 24 -1.53 0.16 -1.01
C LEU A 24 -2.56 -0.90 -1.39
N HIS A 25 -3.20 -1.46 -0.36
CA HIS A 25 -4.17 -2.55 -0.47
C HIS A 25 -5.43 -2.25 0.34
N TYR A 26 -6.51 -2.98 0.04
CA TYR A 26 -7.58 -3.24 0.98
C TYR A 26 -7.62 -4.74 1.31
N THR A 27 -8.13 -5.08 2.50
CA THR A 27 -8.16 -6.48 2.95
C THR A 27 -9.32 -7.30 2.39
N ALA A 28 -10.42 -6.67 1.93
CA ALA A 28 -11.69 -7.31 1.59
C ALA A 28 -12.27 -8.17 2.74
N LEU A 29 -11.90 -7.88 3.98
CA LEU A 29 -12.23 -8.62 5.19
C LEU A 29 -12.45 -7.65 6.36
N ASP A 30 -13.15 -8.10 7.42
CA ASP A 30 -13.15 -7.39 8.69
C ASP A 30 -11.78 -7.46 9.38
N PHE A 31 -11.63 -6.76 10.50
CA PHE A 31 -10.36 -6.69 11.20
C PHE A 31 -9.87 -8.06 11.70
N ALA A 32 -10.72 -8.86 12.33
CA ALA A 32 -10.30 -10.14 12.91
C ALA A 32 -9.88 -11.14 11.82
N ALA A 33 -10.63 -11.21 10.72
CA ALA A 33 -10.30 -12.04 9.58
C ALA A 33 -9.03 -11.53 8.86
N SER A 34 -8.84 -10.21 8.76
CA SER A 34 -7.62 -9.58 8.21
C SER A 34 -6.38 -9.95 9.02
N VAL A 35 -6.44 -9.81 10.35
CA VAL A 35 -5.33 -10.22 11.23
C VAL A 35 -5.01 -11.70 11.03
N LYS A 36 -6.01 -12.57 11.03
CA LYS A 36 -5.80 -14.01 10.81
C LYS A 36 -5.15 -14.29 9.45
N ALA A 37 -5.66 -13.69 8.38
CA ALA A 37 -5.13 -13.90 7.03
C ALA A 37 -3.68 -13.43 6.88
N LEU A 38 -3.32 -12.30 7.50
CA LEU A 38 -2.00 -11.67 7.37
C LEU A 38 -0.94 -12.15 8.37
N THR A 39 -1.33 -12.91 9.40
CA THR A 39 -0.39 -13.40 10.43
C THR A 39 -0.25 -14.92 10.44
N THR A 40 -1.27 -15.67 10.00
CA THR A 40 -1.29 -17.14 10.00
C THR A 40 -1.66 -17.74 8.65
N GLY A 41 -2.03 -16.91 7.67
CA GLY A 41 -2.35 -17.31 6.30
C GLY A 41 -1.13 -17.35 5.38
N ALA A 42 -1.40 -17.51 4.08
CA ALA A 42 -0.38 -17.51 3.03
C ALA A 42 0.03 -16.10 2.58
N ALA A 43 -0.72 -15.08 2.95
CA ALA A 43 -0.42 -13.66 2.68
C ALA A 43 0.15 -12.99 3.94
N SER A 44 0.90 -11.93 3.76
CA SER A 44 1.35 -11.05 4.84
C SER A 44 1.56 -9.63 4.31
N ALA A 45 1.53 -8.63 5.18
CA ALA A 45 1.83 -7.25 4.84
C ALA A 45 2.65 -6.61 5.96
N HIS A 46 3.35 -5.52 5.64
CA HIS A 46 4.16 -4.84 6.65
C HIS A 46 3.30 -4.10 7.65
N TYR A 47 2.20 -3.50 7.18
CA TYR A 47 1.31 -2.72 8.03
C TYR A 47 -0.15 -3.04 7.78
N LEU A 48 -0.94 -2.98 8.85
CA LEU A 48 -2.40 -3.08 8.82
C LEU A 48 -3.01 -1.84 9.48
N ILE A 49 -3.91 -1.16 8.76
CA ILE A 49 -4.68 -0.02 9.26
C ILE A 49 -6.13 -0.46 9.47
N PRO A 50 -6.59 -0.64 10.72
CA PRO A 50 -7.96 -1.04 11.02
C PRO A 50 -8.96 0.08 10.78
N ALA A 51 -10.23 -0.30 10.64
CA ALA A 51 -11.38 0.60 10.71
C ALA A 51 -11.87 0.66 12.17
N PRO A 52 -11.81 1.80 12.88
CA PRO A 52 -12.21 1.88 14.29
C PRO A 52 -13.68 1.53 14.57
N HIS A 53 -14.57 1.64 13.57
CA HIS A 53 -15.98 1.26 13.71
C HIS A 53 -16.23 -0.24 13.48
N ASP A 54 -15.26 -0.99 12.97
CA ASP A 54 -15.37 -2.44 12.77
C ASP A 54 -15.71 -3.15 14.08
N PRO A 55 -16.82 -3.93 14.13
CA PRO A 55 -17.22 -4.64 15.33
C PRO A 55 -16.16 -5.61 15.86
N SER A 56 -15.42 -6.28 14.96
CA SER A 56 -14.38 -7.23 15.35
C SER A 56 -13.16 -6.54 15.94
N TYR A 57 -12.84 -5.32 15.50
CA TYR A 57 -11.80 -4.48 16.09
C TYR A 57 -12.15 -4.07 17.53
N LYS A 58 -13.39 -3.65 17.75
CA LYS A 58 -13.91 -3.31 19.08
C LYS A 58 -13.95 -4.54 19.99
N ALA A 59 -14.39 -5.69 19.47
CA ALA A 59 -14.42 -6.95 20.21
C ALA A 59 -13.03 -7.42 20.64
N ALA A 60 -11.99 -7.10 19.87
CA ALA A 60 -10.60 -7.34 20.25
C ALA A 60 -10.08 -6.37 21.33
N GLY A 61 -10.92 -5.48 21.86
CA GLY A 61 -10.59 -4.56 22.95
C GLY A 61 -9.88 -3.28 22.53
N PHE A 62 -9.73 -3.02 21.22
CA PHE A 62 -9.08 -1.81 20.74
C PHE A 62 -10.05 -0.63 20.67
N LYS A 63 -9.50 0.56 20.88
CA LYS A 63 -10.22 1.84 20.78
C LYS A 63 -9.40 2.85 19.98
N GLY A 64 -10.07 3.70 19.22
CA GLY A 64 -9.44 4.73 18.39
C GLY A 64 -8.62 4.13 17.24
N GLN A 65 -8.01 5.00 16.44
CA GLN A 65 -7.20 4.58 15.31
C GLN A 65 -5.83 4.04 15.77
N ARG A 66 -5.43 2.91 15.21
CA ARG A 66 -4.10 2.31 15.38
C ARG A 66 -3.49 1.97 14.02
N ILE A 67 -2.22 1.68 14.02
CA ILE A 67 -1.48 1.07 12.92
C ILE A 67 -0.74 -0.12 13.53
N PHE A 68 -0.90 -1.31 12.94
CA PHE A 68 -0.17 -2.49 13.36
C PHE A 68 0.98 -2.74 12.38
N ASN A 69 2.19 -2.92 12.90
CA ASN A 69 3.29 -3.46 12.12
C ASN A 69 3.29 -4.99 12.30
N LEU A 70 3.13 -5.72 11.20
CA LEU A 70 3.03 -7.18 11.19
C LEU A 70 4.31 -7.84 10.69
N VAL A 71 5.02 -7.20 9.76
CA VAL A 71 6.31 -7.64 9.22
C VAL A 71 7.28 -6.48 9.28
N ALA A 72 8.51 -6.73 9.70
CA ALA A 72 9.56 -5.71 9.72
C ALA A 72 9.88 -5.25 8.30
N GLU A 73 10.22 -3.97 8.10
CA GLU A 73 10.43 -3.42 6.75
C GLU A 73 11.67 -3.98 6.04
N GLU A 74 12.64 -4.48 6.78
CA GLU A 74 13.80 -5.19 6.25
C GLU A 74 13.48 -6.57 5.68
N ASP A 75 12.39 -7.18 6.12
CA ASP A 75 11.92 -8.48 5.65
C ASP A 75 10.98 -8.33 4.44
N ARG A 76 10.74 -9.43 3.75
CA ARG A 76 9.75 -9.52 2.66
C ARG A 76 8.40 -9.91 3.24
N ALA A 77 7.34 -9.24 2.78
CA ALA A 77 5.96 -9.67 3.02
C ALA A 77 5.34 -10.22 1.71
N TRP A 78 4.38 -11.13 1.83
CA TRP A 78 3.67 -11.75 0.71
C TRP A 78 2.38 -10.98 0.43
N HIS A 79 2.47 -9.79 -0.21
CA HIS A 79 1.32 -8.93 -0.47
C HIS A 79 1.09 -8.61 -1.96
N ALA A 80 2.14 -8.57 -2.78
CA ALA A 80 2.02 -8.13 -4.17
C ALA A 80 1.77 -9.29 -5.15
N GLY A 81 2.22 -10.52 -4.80
CA GLY A 81 2.12 -11.68 -5.70
C GLY A 81 2.82 -11.44 -7.02
N VAL A 82 2.31 -12.05 -8.09
CA VAL A 82 2.76 -11.78 -9.47
C VAL A 82 2.43 -10.33 -9.79
N SER A 83 3.46 -9.53 -9.99
CA SER A 83 3.34 -8.07 -10.09
C SER A 83 4.48 -7.48 -10.90
N GLY A 84 4.22 -6.33 -11.54
CA GLY A 84 5.22 -5.60 -12.32
C GLY A 84 4.98 -4.10 -12.29
N TRP A 85 6.06 -3.31 -12.11
CA TRP A 85 6.03 -1.85 -12.17
C TRP A 85 7.41 -1.27 -12.44
N ALA A 86 7.48 -0.25 -13.29
CA ALA A 86 8.71 0.48 -13.58
C ALA A 86 9.90 -0.45 -13.97
N ARG A 87 9.65 -1.44 -14.82
CA ARG A 87 10.62 -2.46 -15.29
C ARG A 87 11.12 -3.38 -14.17
N ARG A 88 10.32 -3.60 -13.14
CA ARG A 88 10.60 -4.56 -12.05
C ARG A 88 9.43 -5.50 -11.90
N ASP A 89 9.75 -6.76 -11.70
CA ASP A 89 8.81 -7.81 -11.38
C ASP A 89 8.94 -8.21 -9.91
N ASN A 90 7.99 -9.00 -9.39
CA ASN A 90 8.01 -9.53 -8.02
C ASN A 90 8.19 -8.44 -6.96
N LEU A 91 7.26 -7.47 -6.92
CA LEU A 91 7.39 -6.30 -6.05
C LEU A 91 7.45 -6.64 -4.55
N ASN A 92 7.10 -7.86 -4.13
CA ASN A 92 7.38 -8.31 -2.77
C ASN A 92 8.85 -8.11 -2.36
N ASP A 93 9.77 -8.25 -3.31
CA ASP A 93 11.21 -8.12 -3.04
C ASP A 93 11.64 -6.69 -2.75
N THR A 94 10.89 -5.71 -3.23
CA THR A 94 11.33 -4.31 -3.28
C THR A 94 10.29 -3.32 -2.73
N SER A 95 9.26 -3.79 -2.04
CA SER A 95 8.19 -2.92 -1.54
C SER A 95 7.89 -3.10 -0.06
N ILE A 96 7.19 -2.10 0.48
CA ILE A 96 6.41 -2.16 1.71
C ILE A 96 4.94 -2.23 1.31
N GLY A 97 4.19 -3.19 1.86
CA GLY A 97 2.74 -3.30 1.67
C GLY A 97 2.00 -2.74 2.87
N ILE A 98 0.99 -1.91 2.62
CA ILE A 98 0.04 -1.41 3.61
C ILE A 98 -1.35 -1.94 3.27
N GLU A 99 -1.91 -2.73 4.16
CA GLU A 99 -3.28 -3.21 4.11
C GLU A 99 -4.20 -2.28 4.91
N ILE A 100 -5.34 -1.90 4.33
CA ILE A 100 -6.35 -1.07 4.97
C ILE A 100 -7.62 -1.89 5.09
N VAL A 101 -8.11 -2.09 6.31
CA VAL A 101 -9.34 -2.87 6.53
C VAL A 101 -10.50 -2.22 5.81
N ASN A 102 -11.14 -2.96 4.93
CA ASN A 102 -12.29 -2.54 4.15
C ASN A 102 -13.06 -3.77 3.68
N LEU A 103 -14.38 -3.69 3.64
CA LEU A 103 -15.28 -4.78 3.24
C LEU A 103 -15.62 -4.73 1.74
N ALA A 104 -14.67 -4.33 0.91
CA ALA A 104 -14.81 -4.42 -0.54
C ALA A 104 -15.05 -5.88 -0.95
N ARG A 105 -15.90 -6.10 -1.95
CA ARG A 105 -16.26 -7.42 -2.42
C ARG A 105 -16.53 -7.42 -3.92
N ASP A 106 -16.39 -8.58 -4.49
CA ASP A 106 -16.77 -8.91 -5.86
C ASP A 106 -17.87 -10.00 -5.79
N ASP A 107 -19.07 -9.66 -6.24
CA ASP A 107 -20.19 -10.58 -6.33
C ASP A 107 -20.43 -10.86 -7.83
N ASP A 108 -19.74 -11.87 -8.37
CA ASP A 108 -19.79 -12.29 -9.78
C ASP A 108 -19.52 -11.14 -10.78
N GLY A 109 -18.49 -10.37 -10.53
CA GLY A 109 -18.09 -9.22 -11.36
C GLY A 109 -18.77 -7.90 -11.00
N VAL A 110 -19.65 -7.90 -10.01
CA VAL A 110 -20.26 -6.69 -9.44
C VAL A 110 -19.48 -6.26 -8.23
N PHE A 111 -18.62 -5.27 -8.41
CA PHE A 111 -17.78 -4.77 -7.32
C PHE A 111 -18.54 -3.81 -6.40
N THR A 112 -18.37 -3.99 -5.11
CA THR A 112 -18.81 -3.05 -4.08
C THR A 112 -17.58 -2.52 -3.33
N PHE A 113 -17.45 -1.20 -3.27
CA PHE A 113 -16.35 -0.53 -2.59
C PHE A 113 -16.90 0.40 -1.49
N PRO A 114 -16.93 -0.04 -0.22
CA PRO A 114 -17.25 0.84 0.89
C PRO A 114 -16.26 2.00 1.02
N ASP A 115 -16.72 3.13 1.55
CA ASP A 115 -15.83 4.25 1.84
C ASP A 115 -14.86 3.88 2.96
N TYR A 116 -13.65 4.44 2.89
CA TYR A 116 -12.70 4.38 3.99
C TYR A 116 -13.10 5.35 5.10
N GLU A 117 -12.90 4.96 6.34
CA GLU A 117 -13.08 5.90 7.45
C GLU A 117 -12.04 7.03 7.39
N ARG A 118 -12.45 8.24 7.76
CA ARG A 118 -11.57 9.40 7.76
C ARG A 118 -10.31 9.20 8.62
N SER A 119 -10.47 8.49 9.72
CA SER A 119 -9.38 8.12 10.61
C SER A 119 -8.35 7.19 9.95
N GLN A 120 -8.80 6.22 9.11
CA GLN A 120 -7.93 5.35 8.34
C GLN A 120 -7.09 6.16 7.33
N ILE A 121 -7.72 7.08 6.60
CA ILE A 121 -7.00 7.94 5.63
C ILE A 121 -5.98 8.84 6.34
N ASN A 122 -6.31 9.37 7.50
CA ASN A 122 -5.36 10.17 8.28
C ASN A 122 -4.19 9.32 8.80
N ALA A 123 -4.44 8.09 9.25
CA ALA A 123 -3.41 7.15 9.67
C ALA A 123 -2.51 6.75 8.48
N LEU A 124 -3.11 6.46 7.31
CA LEU A 124 -2.37 6.17 6.08
C LEU A 124 -1.43 7.32 5.70
N LYS A 125 -1.92 8.57 5.74
CA LYS A 125 -1.09 9.74 5.45
C LYS A 125 0.10 9.87 6.40
N GLN A 126 -0.12 9.67 7.70
CA GLN A 126 0.96 9.75 8.69
C GLN A 126 2.00 8.64 8.47
N LEU A 127 1.55 7.40 8.26
CA LEU A 127 2.43 6.26 8.00
C LEU A 127 3.21 6.43 6.70
N ALA A 128 2.53 6.74 5.60
CA ALA A 128 3.16 6.89 4.30
C ALA A 128 4.21 8.02 4.30
N LYS A 129 3.91 9.19 4.90
CA LYS A 129 4.89 10.26 5.06
C LYS A 129 6.11 9.82 5.86
N ASN A 130 5.93 9.10 6.96
CA ASN A 130 7.02 8.57 7.76
C ASN A 130 7.88 7.59 6.95
N ILE A 131 7.27 6.70 6.18
CA ILE A 131 7.98 5.77 5.29
C ILE A 131 8.77 6.55 4.24
N LEU A 132 8.14 7.50 3.54
CA LEU A 132 8.80 8.30 2.49
C LEU A 132 9.98 9.11 3.04
N GLN A 133 9.91 9.62 4.27
CA GLN A 133 11.04 10.29 4.92
C GLN A 133 12.23 9.35 5.17
N ARG A 134 11.96 8.07 5.51
CA ARG A 134 13.01 7.06 5.75
C ARG A 134 13.56 6.45 4.45
N TYR A 135 12.81 6.53 3.39
CA TYR A 135 13.15 6.01 2.06
C TYR A 135 13.09 7.14 1.00
N PRO A 136 14.01 8.12 1.06
CA PRO A 136 13.94 9.32 0.23
C PRO A 136 14.12 9.07 -1.28
N ASP A 137 14.57 7.88 -1.66
CA ASP A 137 14.69 7.48 -3.08
C ASP A 137 13.33 7.10 -3.69
N MET A 138 12.27 6.96 -2.88
CA MET A 138 10.91 6.76 -3.40
C MET A 138 10.37 8.08 -3.97
N THR A 139 10.10 8.09 -5.25
CA THR A 139 9.43 9.21 -5.93
C THR A 139 7.91 9.03 -5.87
N PRO A 140 7.09 10.05 -6.18
CA PRO A 140 5.63 9.91 -6.19
C PRO A 140 5.10 8.72 -6.99
N LYS A 141 5.71 8.38 -8.11
CA LYS A 141 5.34 7.23 -8.96
C LYS A 141 5.71 5.86 -8.36
N ASN A 142 6.39 5.84 -7.23
CA ASN A 142 6.71 4.60 -6.50
C ASN A 142 5.69 4.25 -5.42
N VAL A 143 4.67 5.10 -5.20
CA VAL A 143 3.51 4.83 -4.35
C VAL A 143 2.35 4.43 -5.27
N VAL A 144 1.94 3.19 -5.19
CA VAL A 144 1.02 2.56 -6.16
C VAL A 144 -0.04 1.72 -5.46
N GLY A 145 -1.15 1.47 -6.13
CA GLY A 145 -2.13 0.48 -5.71
C GLY A 145 -1.76 -0.93 -6.19
N HIS A 146 -2.31 -1.95 -5.56
CA HIS A 146 -2.13 -3.33 -6.03
C HIS A 146 -2.70 -3.51 -7.44
N SER A 147 -3.81 -2.85 -7.77
CA SER A 147 -4.39 -2.84 -9.11
C SER A 147 -3.46 -2.27 -10.18
N ASP A 148 -2.57 -1.33 -9.83
CA ASP A 148 -1.62 -0.74 -10.77
C ASP A 148 -0.50 -1.72 -11.16
N ILE A 149 -0.08 -2.56 -10.22
CA ILE A 149 1.03 -3.50 -10.38
C ILE A 149 0.59 -4.92 -10.76
N ALA A 150 -0.71 -5.19 -10.72
CA ALA A 150 -1.31 -6.49 -11.02
C ALA A 150 -2.60 -6.32 -11.83
N VAL A 151 -2.48 -5.58 -12.94
CA VAL A 151 -3.58 -5.18 -13.83
C VAL A 151 -4.40 -6.39 -14.27
N GLY A 152 -5.74 -6.28 -14.21
CA GLY A 152 -6.68 -7.34 -14.56
C GLY A 152 -6.78 -8.47 -13.54
N ARG A 153 -5.92 -8.52 -12.52
CA ARG A 153 -5.91 -9.54 -11.46
C ARG A 153 -6.37 -9.00 -10.10
N LYS A 154 -6.13 -7.73 -9.84
CA LYS A 154 -6.40 -7.08 -8.56
C LYS A 154 -7.17 -5.78 -8.74
N SER A 155 -8.03 -5.47 -7.77
CA SER A 155 -8.86 -4.26 -7.73
C SER A 155 -8.55 -3.33 -6.56
N ASP A 156 -7.76 -3.80 -5.59
CA ASP A 156 -7.37 -3.02 -4.42
C ASP A 156 -6.28 -1.97 -4.75
N PRO A 157 -6.28 -0.82 -4.10
CA PRO A 157 -7.12 -0.37 -2.99
C PRO A 157 -8.49 0.19 -3.41
N GLY A 158 -8.90 0.01 -4.65
CA GLY A 158 -10.20 0.41 -5.18
C GLY A 158 -10.38 1.91 -5.40
N PRO A 159 -11.48 2.30 -6.08
CA PRO A 159 -11.72 3.69 -6.50
C PRO A 159 -12.07 4.63 -5.34
N LYS A 160 -12.34 4.10 -4.15
CA LYS A 160 -12.67 4.90 -2.96
C LYS A 160 -11.45 5.38 -2.19
N LEU A 161 -10.23 4.92 -2.55
CA LEU A 161 -9.02 5.50 -1.99
C LEU A 161 -8.85 6.93 -2.53
N PRO A 162 -8.73 7.96 -1.67
CA PRO A 162 -8.68 9.35 -2.12
C PRO A 162 -7.28 9.75 -2.63
N TRP A 163 -6.88 9.21 -3.78
CA TRP A 163 -5.56 9.43 -4.37
C TRP A 163 -5.19 10.91 -4.54
N LYS A 164 -6.15 11.75 -4.96
CA LYS A 164 -5.91 13.21 -5.09
C LYS A 164 -5.54 13.83 -3.74
N GLU A 165 -6.26 13.46 -2.67
CA GLU A 165 -5.97 13.95 -1.32
C GLU A 165 -4.62 13.45 -0.79
N LEU A 166 -4.24 12.21 -1.14
CA LEU A 166 -2.91 11.69 -0.82
C LEU A 166 -1.82 12.46 -1.55
N TYR A 167 -2.01 12.73 -2.84
CA TYR A 167 -1.10 13.54 -3.65
C TYR A 167 -0.93 14.96 -3.09
N GLU A 168 -2.02 15.65 -2.75
CA GLU A 168 -1.99 16.97 -2.11
C GLU A 168 -1.26 16.95 -0.76
N ALA A 169 -1.22 15.79 -0.10
CA ALA A 169 -0.44 15.57 1.11
C ALA A 169 1.03 15.17 0.85
N GLY A 170 1.47 15.10 -0.42
CA GLY A 170 2.83 14.70 -0.82
C GLY A 170 3.03 13.18 -0.92
N ILE A 171 1.95 12.40 -1.09
CA ILE A 171 1.97 10.95 -1.15
C ILE A 171 1.45 10.50 -2.52
N GLY A 172 2.28 9.79 -3.29
CA GLY A 172 1.90 9.28 -4.58
C GLY A 172 1.84 10.33 -5.69
N ALA A 173 1.32 9.92 -6.83
CA ALA A 173 1.17 10.75 -8.02
C ALA A 173 -0.31 10.99 -8.32
N TRP A 174 -0.59 12.10 -8.97
CA TRP A 174 -1.89 12.43 -9.51
C TRP A 174 -1.70 13.03 -10.91
N TYR A 175 -2.69 12.87 -11.73
CA TYR A 175 -2.70 13.49 -13.06
C TYR A 175 -3.18 14.95 -12.98
N ASP A 176 -2.75 15.75 -13.91
CA ASP A 176 -3.32 17.07 -14.12
C ASP A 176 -4.66 16.96 -14.84
N ASP A 177 -5.66 17.69 -14.32
CA ASP A 177 -7.05 17.58 -14.80
C ASP A 177 -7.18 17.96 -16.30
N ALA A 178 -6.42 18.96 -16.76
CA ALA A 178 -6.46 19.37 -18.17
C ALA A 178 -5.89 18.29 -19.10
N THR A 179 -4.86 17.58 -18.65
CA THR A 179 -4.32 16.41 -19.39
C THR A 179 -5.32 15.27 -19.43
N ARG A 180 -5.96 14.93 -18.31
CA ARG A 180 -7.04 13.93 -18.28
C ARG A 180 -8.14 14.27 -19.26
N ASP A 181 -8.67 15.49 -19.20
CA ASP A 181 -9.82 15.91 -20.00
C ASP A 181 -9.49 15.88 -21.50
N ARG A 182 -8.30 16.29 -21.89
CA ARG A 182 -7.81 16.18 -23.28
C ARG A 182 -7.76 14.73 -23.78
N TYR A 183 -7.29 13.80 -22.95
CA TYR A 183 -7.26 12.38 -23.34
C TYR A 183 -8.67 11.78 -23.40
N ARG A 184 -9.55 12.15 -22.48
CA ARG A 184 -10.94 11.71 -22.47
C ARG A 184 -11.69 12.18 -23.71
N GLU A 185 -11.56 13.44 -24.12
CA GLU A 185 -12.13 13.97 -25.36
C GLU A 185 -11.60 13.24 -26.60
N GLY A 186 -10.33 12.84 -26.60
CA GLY A 186 -9.75 12.00 -27.65
C GLY A 186 -10.42 10.63 -27.74
N PHE A 187 -10.60 9.93 -26.62
CA PHE A 187 -11.29 8.63 -26.57
C PHE A 187 -12.76 8.72 -26.98
N GLU A 188 -13.49 9.76 -26.57
CA GLU A 188 -14.91 9.96 -26.96
C GLU A 188 -15.06 10.30 -28.45
N ARG A 189 -14.03 10.88 -29.09
CA ARG A 189 -14.05 11.21 -30.53
C ARG A 189 -13.66 10.02 -31.42
N ASP A 190 -12.70 9.22 -31.00
CA ASP A 190 -12.06 8.15 -31.81
C ASP A 190 -12.67 6.75 -31.52
N GLY A 191 -13.59 6.61 -30.56
CA GLY A 191 -14.34 5.39 -30.20
C GLY A 191 -15.72 5.36 -30.81
#